data_876c9cefa2292210333765d315da122a
#
_entry.id   876c9cefa2292210333765d315da122a
#
_cell.length_a   1.000
_cell.length_b   1.000
_cell.length_c   1.000
_cell.angle_alpha   90.00
_cell.angle_beta   90.00
_cell.angle_gamma   90.00
#
_symmetry.space_group_name_H-M   'P 1'
#
loop_
_entity.id
_entity.type
_entity.pdbx_description
1 polymer ?
#
loop_
_entity_poly.entity_id
_entity_poly.type
_entity_poly.pdbx_seq_one_letter_code
_entity_poly.pdbx_strand_id
1 'polypeptide(L)'
;MAFIKKNTELIDSVAELKEADYSKNPKLGDIYKRLLKGRKQFEVVMDKDISAVMQISSLDLALKQQTDELVNISNEVADSTEIIQKASEDSSLVAEQVNGQHEDLTRTIIQAAEDTSEVHKKIEAGQNELSVIKELSTNTIRGSREMQKDMDALLDVLEHMNEVISGINSISSQTNLLALNASIEAARAGEAGKGFAVVADEIRQLAEETQKLTANMGAFVEKIKEASQKSAKSVTATIDALGTVTEKIGNVWEINDENQQHVSRVNDSISSLAAVSEEISSSMVELESQTVSIKDQCMQLNESTQHLRKVSKKMKEVTAPVPEIEKLLDEAGKQLGDMTDDAFFRMEYTEFAKYIDKAIKAHQLWLDNLKKMVDSRSLQPLQLDATKCGFGHFYYSMTPKTP
;
A
#
# COMPACT_ATOMS: atom_id res chain seq x y z
N MET A 1 -3.36 -14.87 -115.15
CA MET A 1 -4.07 -13.96 -114.22
C MET A 1 -4.56 -14.68 -112.90
N ALA A 2 -5.17 -15.84 -112.97
CA ALA A 2 -5.67 -16.54 -111.75
C ALA A 2 -4.58 -16.96 -110.69
N PHE A 3 -3.39 -17.31 -111.11
CA PHE A 3 -2.30 -17.70 -110.24
C PHE A 3 -1.65 -16.48 -109.50
N ILE A 4 -1.60 -15.34 -110.13
CA ILE A 4 -1.09 -14.08 -109.52
C ILE A 4 -2.15 -13.61 -108.49
N LYS A 5 -3.44 -13.64 -108.76
CA LYS A 5 -4.51 -13.22 -107.85
C LYS A 5 -4.55 -14.10 -106.60
N LYS A 6 -4.37 -15.40 -106.77
CA LYS A 6 -4.33 -16.37 -105.62
C LYS A 6 -3.07 -16.19 -104.71
N ASN A 7 -1.95 -15.83 -105.29
CA ASN A 7 -0.72 -15.51 -104.46
C ASN A 7 -0.87 -14.19 -103.73
N THR A 8 -1.54 -13.17 -104.33
CA THR A 8 -1.83 -11.90 -103.66
C THR A 8 -2.76 -12.12 -102.48
N GLU A 9 -3.82 -12.91 -102.66
CA GLU A 9 -4.77 -13.27 -101.55
C GLU A 9 -4.03 -14.02 -100.38
N LEU A 10 -3.07 -14.87 -100.69
CA LEU A 10 -2.25 -15.56 -99.66
C LEU A 10 -1.29 -14.59 -98.96
N ILE A 11 -0.73 -13.61 -99.66
CA ILE A 11 0.14 -12.57 -99.05
C ILE A 11 -0.69 -11.70 -98.12
N ASP A 12 -1.89 -11.27 -98.59
CA ASP A 12 -2.81 -10.51 -97.80
C ASP A 12 -3.26 -11.27 -96.52
N SER A 13 -3.50 -12.60 -96.67
CA SER A 13 -3.81 -13.47 -95.49
C SER A 13 -2.65 -13.57 -94.51
N VAL A 14 -1.39 -13.58 -94.95
CA VAL A 14 -0.21 -13.57 -94.08
C VAL A 14 -0.08 -12.19 -93.40
N ALA A 15 -0.28 -11.09 -94.14
CA ALA A 15 -0.21 -9.73 -93.61
C ALA A 15 -1.27 -9.47 -92.51
N GLU A 16 -2.47 -10.00 -92.73
CA GLU A 16 -3.56 -9.90 -91.78
C GLU A 16 -3.62 -11.02 -90.72
N LEU A 17 -2.58 -11.89 -90.72
CA LEU A 17 -2.50 -13.11 -89.84
C LEU A 17 -3.75 -14.01 -89.88
N LYS A 18 -4.38 -14.06 -91.05
CA LYS A 18 -5.55 -14.95 -91.27
C LYS A 18 -5.04 -16.35 -91.63
N GLU A 19 -5.77 -17.31 -91.05
CA GLU A 19 -5.53 -18.71 -91.38
C GLU A 19 -5.91 -19.01 -92.84
N ALA A 20 -5.00 -19.58 -93.59
CA ALA A 20 -5.20 -19.92 -95.01
C ALA A 20 -4.47 -21.23 -95.35
N ASP A 21 -4.81 -21.83 -96.50
CA ASP A 21 -4.10 -23.04 -96.98
C ASP A 21 -2.81 -22.64 -97.65
N TYR A 22 -1.69 -22.74 -96.92
CA TYR A 22 -0.32 -22.45 -97.33
C TYR A 22 0.38 -23.67 -97.97
N SER A 23 -0.29 -24.79 -98.20
CA SER A 23 0.31 -26.05 -98.66
C SER A 23 1.04 -25.86 -99.98
N LYS A 24 0.54 -24.96 -100.87
CA LYS A 24 1.14 -24.63 -102.17
C LYS A 24 2.25 -23.59 -102.14
N ASN A 25 2.45 -22.93 -101.00
CA ASN A 25 3.55 -21.95 -100.80
C ASN A 25 4.12 -22.08 -99.36
N PRO A 26 4.97 -23.10 -99.12
CA PRO A 26 5.46 -23.39 -97.79
C PRO A 26 6.24 -22.22 -97.17
N LYS A 27 6.89 -21.37 -97.93
CA LYS A 27 7.62 -20.19 -97.45
C LYS A 27 6.65 -19.18 -96.81
N LEU A 28 5.47 -18.95 -97.41
CA LEU A 28 4.47 -18.09 -96.83
C LEU A 28 3.88 -18.69 -95.55
N GLY A 29 3.73 -20.03 -95.52
CA GLY A 29 3.32 -20.72 -94.28
C GLY A 29 4.33 -20.60 -93.16
N ASP A 30 5.60 -20.64 -93.45
CA ASP A 30 6.68 -20.43 -92.44
C ASP A 30 6.70 -18.98 -91.96
N ILE A 31 6.50 -17.97 -92.84
CA ILE A 31 6.36 -16.56 -92.45
C ILE A 31 5.16 -16.38 -91.55
N TYR A 32 3.99 -16.93 -91.93
CA TYR A 32 2.78 -16.87 -91.10
C TYR A 32 3.02 -17.43 -89.71
N LYS A 33 3.64 -18.62 -89.60
CA LYS A 33 3.91 -19.23 -88.26
C LYS A 33 4.88 -18.35 -87.43
N ARG A 34 5.86 -17.74 -88.04
CA ARG A 34 6.79 -16.83 -87.34
C ARG A 34 6.09 -15.56 -86.88
N LEU A 35 5.25 -14.95 -87.68
CA LEU A 35 4.46 -13.78 -87.32
C LEU A 35 3.44 -14.09 -86.25
N LEU A 36 2.77 -15.22 -86.33
CA LEU A 36 1.81 -15.70 -85.29
C LEU A 36 2.52 -15.93 -83.95
N LYS A 37 3.74 -16.46 -83.99
CA LYS A 37 4.58 -16.61 -82.76
C LYS A 37 4.95 -15.23 -82.19
N GLY A 38 5.28 -14.25 -83.04
CA GLY A 38 5.59 -12.88 -82.65
C GLY A 38 4.39 -12.22 -81.93
N ARG A 39 3.15 -12.35 -82.50
CA ARG A 39 1.93 -11.86 -81.91
C ARG A 39 1.67 -12.44 -80.52
N LYS A 40 1.81 -13.78 -80.38
CA LYS A 40 1.66 -14.43 -79.05
C LYS A 40 2.66 -13.90 -78.03
N GLN A 41 3.91 -13.64 -78.45
CA GLN A 41 4.91 -13.06 -77.57
C GLN A 41 4.54 -11.64 -77.15
N PHE A 42 4.00 -10.82 -78.04
CA PHE A 42 3.51 -9.48 -77.72
C PHE A 42 2.38 -9.50 -76.68
N GLU A 43 1.40 -10.41 -76.85
CA GLU A 43 0.33 -10.61 -75.86
C GLU A 43 0.88 -10.95 -74.47
N VAL A 44 1.90 -11.79 -74.39
CA VAL A 44 2.58 -12.12 -73.13
C VAL A 44 3.28 -10.91 -72.50
N VAL A 45 3.91 -10.06 -73.34
CA VAL A 45 4.58 -8.83 -72.87
C VAL A 45 3.56 -7.86 -72.28
N MET A 46 2.44 -7.62 -73.01
CA MET A 46 1.35 -6.79 -72.48
C MET A 46 0.80 -7.29 -71.15
N ASP A 47 0.52 -8.61 -71.01
CA ASP A 47 0.00 -9.16 -69.78
C ASP A 47 0.98 -8.98 -68.60
N LYS A 48 2.26 -9.12 -68.90
CA LYS A 48 3.32 -8.87 -67.90
C LYS A 48 3.46 -7.41 -67.53
N ASP A 49 3.37 -6.48 -68.47
CA ASP A 49 3.44 -5.04 -68.22
C ASP A 49 2.28 -4.59 -67.30
N ILE A 50 1.05 -4.96 -67.67
CA ILE A 50 -0.12 -4.66 -66.82
C ILE A 50 0.03 -5.22 -65.41
N SER A 51 0.54 -6.48 -65.30
CA SER A 51 0.78 -7.11 -64.00
C SER A 51 1.85 -6.40 -63.17
N ALA A 52 2.89 -5.90 -63.82
CA ALA A 52 3.98 -5.16 -63.20
C ALA A 52 3.52 -3.81 -62.66
N VAL A 53 2.72 -3.05 -63.44
CA VAL A 53 2.12 -1.78 -62.96
C VAL A 53 1.25 -2.01 -61.71
N MET A 54 0.37 -3.02 -61.76
CA MET A 54 -0.49 -3.33 -60.62
C MET A 54 0.32 -3.65 -59.36
N GLN A 55 1.38 -4.43 -59.50
CA GLN A 55 2.26 -4.82 -58.36
C GLN A 55 3.02 -3.63 -57.80
N ILE A 56 3.61 -2.79 -58.69
CA ILE A 56 4.38 -1.62 -58.26
C ILE A 56 3.48 -0.58 -57.58
N SER A 57 2.29 -0.29 -58.14
CA SER A 57 1.33 0.65 -57.50
C SER A 57 0.85 0.15 -56.14
N SER A 58 0.61 -1.17 -56.00
CA SER A 58 0.25 -1.78 -54.71
C SER A 58 1.39 -1.71 -53.70
N LEU A 59 2.63 -1.93 -54.18
CA LEU A 59 3.85 -1.87 -53.35
C LEU A 59 4.09 -0.43 -52.83
N ASP A 60 4.00 0.59 -53.71
CA ASP A 60 4.16 2.00 -53.32
C ASP A 60 3.21 2.40 -52.23
N LEU A 61 1.93 2.04 -52.40
CA LEU A 61 0.90 2.35 -51.42
C LEU A 61 1.15 1.69 -50.06
N ALA A 62 1.52 0.38 -50.09
CA ALA A 62 1.83 -0.36 -48.88
C ALA A 62 3.04 0.21 -48.13
N LEU A 63 4.11 0.56 -48.89
CA LEU A 63 5.32 1.12 -48.29
C LEU A 63 5.11 2.53 -47.73
N LYS A 64 4.31 3.37 -48.36
CA LYS A 64 3.93 4.68 -47.83
C LYS A 64 3.18 4.52 -46.49
N GLN A 65 2.14 3.66 -46.47
CA GLN A 65 1.40 3.41 -45.23
C GLN A 65 2.30 2.89 -44.10
N GLN A 66 3.15 1.89 -44.37
CA GLN A 66 4.06 1.37 -43.37
C GLN A 66 5.05 2.42 -42.86
N THR A 67 5.48 3.32 -43.73
CA THR A 67 6.36 4.41 -43.33
C THR A 67 5.68 5.40 -42.39
N ASP A 68 4.42 5.76 -42.67
CA ASP A 68 3.64 6.66 -41.83
C ASP A 68 3.28 5.98 -40.49
N GLU A 69 2.98 4.69 -40.50
CA GLU A 69 2.75 3.90 -39.30
C GLU A 69 4.00 3.83 -38.40
N LEU A 70 5.20 3.63 -38.98
CA LEU A 70 6.46 3.69 -38.25
C LEU A 70 6.72 5.04 -37.59
N VAL A 71 6.35 6.16 -38.26
CA VAL A 71 6.44 7.50 -37.67
C VAL A 71 5.50 7.65 -36.49
N ASN A 72 4.23 7.21 -36.62
CA ASN A 72 3.25 7.27 -35.57
C ASN A 72 3.68 6.44 -34.33
N ILE A 73 4.08 5.19 -34.55
CA ILE A 73 4.61 4.32 -33.48
C ILE A 73 5.82 4.98 -32.81
N SER A 74 6.74 5.57 -33.59
CA SER A 74 7.91 6.27 -33.04
C SER A 74 7.51 7.44 -32.12
N ASN A 75 6.48 8.20 -32.49
CA ASN A 75 5.99 9.30 -31.66
C ASN A 75 5.29 8.78 -30.40
N GLU A 76 4.43 7.77 -30.51
CA GLU A 76 3.75 7.14 -29.36
C GLU A 76 4.74 6.55 -28.35
N VAL A 77 5.82 5.91 -28.84
CA VAL A 77 6.88 5.39 -27.97
C VAL A 77 7.65 6.53 -27.29
N ALA A 78 7.94 7.62 -28.00
CA ALA A 78 8.60 8.79 -27.42
C ALA A 78 7.76 9.42 -26.30
N ASP A 79 6.47 9.67 -26.55
CA ASP A 79 5.54 10.23 -25.56
C ASP A 79 5.40 9.31 -24.34
N SER A 80 5.28 8.01 -24.58
CA SER A 80 5.22 7.01 -23.49
C SER A 80 6.51 6.99 -22.67
N THR A 81 7.66 7.12 -23.30
CA THR A 81 8.95 7.16 -22.63
C THR A 81 9.09 8.40 -21.75
N GLU A 82 8.60 9.56 -22.18
CA GLU A 82 8.58 10.79 -21.39
C GLU A 82 7.70 10.64 -20.14
N ILE A 83 6.50 10.03 -20.28
CA ILE A 83 5.59 9.75 -19.16
C ILE A 83 6.26 8.81 -18.15
N ILE A 84 6.90 7.74 -18.62
CA ILE A 84 7.60 6.76 -17.76
C ILE A 84 8.78 7.42 -17.04
N GLN A 85 9.55 8.26 -17.72
CA GLN A 85 10.66 8.99 -17.12
C GLN A 85 10.17 9.89 -15.99
N LYS A 86 9.10 10.65 -16.21
CA LYS A 86 8.50 11.52 -15.19
C LYS A 86 7.98 10.72 -14.00
N ALA A 87 7.28 9.60 -14.24
CA ALA A 87 6.82 8.73 -13.17
C ALA A 87 7.98 8.12 -12.36
N SER A 88 9.11 7.84 -13.01
CA SER A 88 10.34 7.38 -12.35
C SER A 88 10.97 8.47 -11.47
N GLU A 89 11.00 9.71 -11.94
CA GLU A 89 11.48 10.87 -11.17
C GLU A 89 10.59 11.11 -9.94
N ASP A 90 9.26 11.08 -10.10
CA ASP A 90 8.30 11.19 -9.00
C ASP A 90 8.47 10.04 -7.99
N SER A 91 8.72 8.81 -8.45
CA SER A 91 8.98 7.66 -7.59
C SER A 91 10.27 7.82 -6.78
N SER A 92 11.32 8.42 -7.37
CA SER A 92 12.57 8.73 -6.66
C SER A 92 12.35 9.74 -5.54
N LEU A 93 11.57 10.81 -5.80
CA LEU A 93 11.22 11.80 -4.78
C LEU A 93 10.40 11.19 -3.62
N VAL A 94 9.46 10.31 -3.93
CA VAL A 94 8.69 9.58 -2.91
C VAL A 94 9.61 8.68 -2.10
N ALA A 95 10.57 7.99 -2.72
CA ALA A 95 11.55 7.16 -2.01
C ALA A 95 12.42 7.97 -1.04
N GLU A 96 12.89 9.15 -1.44
CA GLU A 96 13.64 10.05 -0.54
C GLU A 96 12.79 10.51 0.65
N GLN A 97 11.52 10.86 0.41
CA GLN A 97 10.60 11.25 1.48
C GLN A 97 10.32 10.09 2.45
N VAL A 98 10.10 8.88 1.94
CA VAL A 98 9.89 7.68 2.77
C VAL A 98 11.15 7.34 3.57
N ASN A 99 12.35 7.50 2.99
CA ASN A 99 13.61 7.31 3.72
C ASN A 99 13.75 8.30 4.89
N GLY A 100 13.42 9.57 4.70
CA GLY A 100 13.42 10.55 5.80
C GLY A 100 12.42 10.19 6.92
N GLN A 101 11.22 9.76 6.57
CA GLN A 101 10.22 9.29 7.54
C GLN A 101 10.65 8.00 8.25
N HIS A 102 11.34 7.11 7.54
CA HIS A 102 11.88 5.87 8.10
C HIS A 102 12.99 6.12 9.14
N GLU A 103 13.86 7.11 8.92
CA GLU A 103 14.86 7.52 9.91
C GLU A 103 14.19 8.06 11.19
N ASP A 104 13.14 8.87 11.06
CA ASP A 104 12.36 9.38 12.19
C ASP A 104 11.62 8.26 12.94
N LEU A 105 11.06 7.29 12.21
CA LEU A 105 10.44 6.10 12.78
C LEU A 105 11.44 5.28 13.58
N THR A 106 12.63 5.03 13.03
CA THR A 106 13.68 4.27 13.70
C THR A 106 14.10 4.94 15.01
N ARG A 107 14.25 6.27 14.99
CA ARG A 107 14.55 7.06 16.20
C ARG A 107 13.44 6.95 17.25
N THR A 108 12.19 7.00 16.80
CA THR A 108 11.02 6.83 17.68
C THR A 108 10.95 5.45 18.30
N ILE A 109 11.28 4.39 17.56
CA ILE A 109 11.36 3.01 18.06
C ILE A 109 12.42 2.88 19.15
N ILE A 110 13.61 3.44 18.94
CA ILE A 110 14.70 3.43 19.93
C ILE A 110 14.26 4.16 21.20
N GLN A 111 13.68 5.36 21.08
CA GLN A 111 13.20 6.12 22.22
C GLN A 111 12.10 5.38 22.98
N ALA A 112 11.15 4.76 22.30
CA ALA A 112 10.09 3.97 22.92
C ALA A 112 10.65 2.74 23.68
N ALA A 113 11.71 2.12 23.17
CA ALA A 113 12.39 1.01 23.86
C ALA A 113 13.07 1.48 25.14
N GLU A 114 13.74 2.64 25.11
CA GLU A 114 14.36 3.26 26.29
C GLU A 114 13.31 3.62 27.35
N ASP A 115 12.24 4.31 26.94
CA ASP A 115 11.14 4.69 27.83
C ASP A 115 10.46 3.47 28.48
N THR A 116 10.25 2.42 27.70
CA THR A 116 9.67 1.15 28.17
C THR A 116 10.57 0.48 29.21
N SER A 117 11.88 0.49 28.98
CA SER A 117 12.88 -0.02 29.94
C SER A 117 12.89 0.79 31.26
N GLU A 118 12.76 2.12 31.15
CA GLU A 118 12.68 3.00 32.33
C GLU A 118 11.38 2.74 33.13
N VAL A 119 10.24 2.60 32.47
CA VAL A 119 8.95 2.26 33.11
C VAL A 119 9.05 0.91 33.82
N HIS A 120 9.66 -0.10 33.21
CA HIS A 120 9.89 -1.40 33.85
C HIS A 120 10.69 -1.27 35.17
N LYS A 121 11.80 -0.53 35.17
CA LYS A 121 12.58 -0.26 36.36
C LYS A 121 11.79 0.47 37.46
N LYS A 122 10.94 1.44 37.07
CA LYS A 122 10.07 2.16 38.00
C LYS A 122 9.02 1.27 38.65
N ILE A 123 8.43 0.34 37.89
CA ILE A 123 7.50 -0.66 38.43
C ILE A 123 8.20 -1.56 39.44
N GLU A 124 9.39 -2.06 39.13
CA GLU A 124 10.20 -2.91 40.01
C GLU A 124 10.56 -2.18 41.31
N ALA A 125 11.02 -0.93 41.21
CA ALA A 125 11.30 -0.08 42.37
C ALA A 125 10.02 0.18 43.20
N GLY A 126 8.89 0.43 42.58
CA GLY A 126 7.60 0.60 43.23
C GLY A 126 7.14 -0.66 43.99
N GLN A 127 7.34 -1.85 43.44
CA GLN A 127 7.04 -3.12 44.09
C GLN A 127 7.91 -3.32 45.36
N ASN A 128 9.21 -2.98 45.27
CA ASN A 128 10.10 -3.05 46.43
C ASN A 128 9.63 -2.10 47.54
N GLU A 129 9.24 -0.86 47.22
CA GLU A 129 8.74 0.12 48.17
C GLU A 129 7.45 -0.34 48.86
N LEU A 130 6.52 -0.90 48.07
CA LEU A 130 5.29 -1.49 48.61
C LEU A 130 5.57 -2.64 49.57
N SER A 131 6.60 -3.45 49.31
CA SER A 131 7.04 -4.51 50.21
C SER A 131 7.47 -3.97 51.57
N VAL A 132 8.29 -2.91 51.57
CA VAL A 132 8.74 -2.20 52.77
C VAL A 132 7.55 -1.61 53.56
N ILE A 133 6.60 -0.96 52.89
CA ILE A 133 5.40 -0.38 53.50
C ILE A 133 4.53 -1.51 54.14
N LYS A 134 4.39 -2.64 53.48
CA LYS A 134 3.67 -3.81 53.98
C LYS A 134 4.32 -4.34 55.26
N GLU A 135 5.63 -4.48 55.28
CA GLU A 135 6.37 -4.92 56.47
C GLU A 135 6.22 -3.93 57.62
N LEU A 136 6.39 -2.63 57.36
CA LEU A 136 6.17 -1.57 58.36
C LEU A 136 4.75 -1.56 58.91
N SER A 137 3.74 -1.70 58.07
CA SER A 137 2.33 -1.80 58.51
C SER A 137 2.13 -3.01 59.39
N THR A 138 2.66 -4.18 59.04
CA THR A 138 2.53 -5.40 59.82
C THR A 138 3.21 -5.25 61.19
N ASN A 139 4.39 -4.66 61.23
CA ASN A 139 5.12 -4.39 62.48
C ASN A 139 4.38 -3.41 63.38
N THR A 140 3.80 -2.34 62.77
CA THR A 140 3.00 -1.36 63.50
C THR A 140 1.70 -1.95 64.06
N ILE A 141 0.98 -2.84 63.31
CA ILE A 141 -0.19 -3.58 63.80
C ILE A 141 0.20 -4.46 65.00
N ARG A 142 1.34 -5.13 64.95
CA ARG A 142 1.83 -5.96 66.08
C ARG A 142 2.07 -5.11 67.33
N GLY A 143 2.80 -3.99 67.20
CA GLY A 143 3.04 -3.07 68.31
C GLY A 143 1.76 -2.43 68.85
N SER A 144 0.82 -2.10 67.96
CA SER A 144 -0.51 -1.58 68.39
C SER A 144 -1.29 -2.65 69.21
N ARG A 145 -1.23 -3.92 68.84
CA ARG A 145 -1.88 -5.01 69.57
C ARG A 145 -1.21 -5.24 70.96
N GLU A 146 0.08 -5.08 71.06
CA GLU A 146 0.79 -5.10 72.33
C GLU A 146 0.34 -3.91 73.23
N MET A 147 0.28 -2.69 72.66
CA MET A 147 -0.18 -1.52 73.37
C MET A 147 -1.66 -1.71 73.87
N GLN A 148 -2.52 -2.36 73.05
CA GLN A 148 -3.89 -2.67 73.46
C GLN A 148 -3.91 -3.56 74.68
N LYS A 149 -3.08 -4.62 74.77
CA LYS A 149 -2.93 -5.48 75.93
C LYS A 149 -2.46 -4.72 77.18
N ASP A 150 -1.51 -3.78 76.99
CA ASP A 150 -0.98 -2.95 78.08
C ASP A 150 -2.08 -2.00 78.62
N MET A 151 -2.93 -1.46 77.72
CA MET A 151 -4.06 -0.64 78.12
C MET A 151 -5.13 -1.47 78.89
N ASP A 152 -5.42 -2.70 78.42
CA ASP A 152 -6.34 -3.60 79.13
C ASP A 152 -5.81 -3.95 80.54
N ALA A 153 -4.52 -4.28 80.65
CA ALA A 153 -3.85 -4.54 81.93
C ALA A 153 -3.85 -3.31 82.83
N LEU A 154 -3.67 -2.11 82.30
CA LEU A 154 -3.76 -0.85 83.06
C LEU A 154 -5.16 -0.63 83.59
N LEU A 155 -6.20 -0.88 82.79
CA LEU A 155 -7.62 -0.77 83.22
C LEU A 155 -7.91 -1.74 84.36
N ASP A 156 -7.38 -2.95 84.32
CA ASP A 156 -7.51 -3.97 85.44
C ASP A 156 -6.84 -3.48 86.71
N VAL A 157 -5.63 -2.91 86.61
CA VAL A 157 -4.96 -2.30 87.77
C VAL A 157 -5.74 -1.14 88.36
N LEU A 158 -6.35 -0.28 87.52
CA LEU A 158 -7.17 0.83 87.97
C LEU A 158 -8.47 0.37 88.64
N GLU A 159 -9.07 -0.75 88.21
CA GLU A 159 -10.24 -1.36 88.92
C GLU A 159 -9.84 -1.87 90.31
N HIS A 160 -8.69 -2.54 90.46
CA HIS A 160 -8.15 -2.94 91.73
C HIS A 160 -7.79 -1.75 92.64
N MET A 161 -7.29 -0.66 92.11
CA MET A 161 -7.02 0.59 92.83
C MET A 161 -8.35 1.17 93.40
N ASN A 162 -9.43 1.15 92.61
CA ASN A 162 -10.75 1.59 93.07
C ASN A 162 -11.29 0.74 94.24
N GLU A 163 -11.09 -0.56 94.19
CA GLU A 163 -11.51 -1.46 95.31
C GLU A 163 -10.71 -1.09 96.59
N VAL A 164 -9.38 -0.91 96.48
CA VAL A 164 -8.55 -0.49 97.62
C VAL A 164 -8.95 0.86 98.18
N ILE A 165 -9.18 1.85 97.31
CA ILE A 165 -9.63 3.19 97.73
C ILE A 165 -11.00 3.10 98.45
N SER A 166 -11.90 2.30 97.93
CA SER A 166 -13.24 2.05 98.57
C SER A 166 -13.05 1.40 99.91
N GLY A 167 -12.13 0.42 100.05
CA GLY A 167 -11.80 -0.26 101.33
C GLY A 167 -11.24 0.73 102.34
N ILE A 168 -10.29 1.63 101.92
CA ILE A 168 -9.67 2.63 102.80
C ILE A 168 -10.74 3.64 103.25
N ASN A 169 -11.63 4.07 102.33
CA ASN A 169 -12.72 4.98 102.65
C ASN A 169 -13.68 4.35 103.66
N SER A 170 -14.00 3.08 103.53
CA SER A 170 -14.84 2.31 104.47
C SER A 170 -14.20 2.23 105.89
N ILE A 171 -12.92 1.90 105.96
CA ILE A 171 -12.10 1.84 107.20
C ILE A 171 -12.11 3.24 107.83
N SER A 172 -11.84 4.29 107.03
CA SER A 172 -11.81 5.70 107.53
C SER A 172 -13.21 6.11 108.10
N SER A 173 -14.30 5.71 107.42
CA SER A 173 -15.67 5.93 107.91
C SER A 173 -15.94 5.25 109.19
N GLN A 174 -15.57 3.97 109.34
CA GLN A 174 -15.70 3.24 110.60
C GLN A 174 -14.78 3.87 111.67
N THR A 175 -13.56 4.28 111.38
CA THR A 175 -12.69 4.94 112.32
C THR A 175 -13.26 6.28 112.80
N ASN A 176 -13.86 7.06 111.85
CA ASN A 176 -14.54 8.30 112.19
C ASN A 176 -15.69 8.08 113.15
N LEU A 177 -16.54 7.06 112.92
CA LEU A 177 -17.63 6.67 113.82
C LEU A 177 -17.09 6.16 115.18
N LEU A 178 -16.04 5.37 115.21
CA LEU A 178 -15.41 4.91 116.49
C LEU A 178 -14.82 6.10 117.27
N ALA A 179 -14.17 7.04 116.61
CA ALA A 179 -13.60 8.23 117.20
C ALA A 179 -14.70 9.15 117.77
N LEU A 180 -15.81 9.31 116.96
CA LEU A 180 -17.00 10.08 117.44
C LEU A 180 -17.61 9.44 118.72
N ASN A 181 -17.81 8.13 118.72
CA ASN A 181 -18.31 7.42 119.94
C ASN A 181 -17.36 7.55 121.18
N ALA A 182 -16.02 7.50 120.87
CA ALA A 182 -15.01 7.72 121.91
C ALA A 182 -15.01 9.15 122.45
N SER A 183 -15.18 10.15 121.56
CA SER A 183 -15.31 11.54 121.94
C SER A 183 -16.56 11.77 122.83
N ILE A 184 -17.70 11.13 122.45
CA ILE A 184 -18.95 11.19 123.23
C ILE A 184 -18.75 10.56 124.66
N GLU A 185 -18.10 9.40 124.77
CA GLU A 185 -17.95 8.77 126.06
C GLU A 185 -16.84 9.47 126.89
N ALA A 186 -15.81 10.07 126.23
CA ALA A 186 -14.85 10.94 126.92
C ALA A 186 -15.48 12.18 127.50
N ALA A 187 -16.43 12.81 126.81
CA ALA A 187 -17.24 13.93 127.29
C ALA A 187 -18.12 13.51 128.50
N ARG A 188 -18.66 12.31 128.42
CA ARG A 188 -19.49 11.73 129.48
C ARG A 188 -18.72 11.44 130.74
N ALA A 189 -17.42 11.17 130.72
CA ALA A 189 -16.51 10.96 131.88
C ALA A 189 -16.04 12.27 132.56
N GLY A 190 -16.46 13.43 132.04
CA GLY A 190 -16.22 14.75 132.66
C GLY A 190 -14.70 15.09 132.78
N GLU A 191 -14.22 15.61 133.83
CA GLU A 191 -12.81 16.03 134.11
C GLU A 191 -11.83 14.93 133.83
N ALA A 192 -12.15 13.65 134.17
CA ALA A 192 -11.32 12.48 134.01
C ALA A 192 -11.11 12.06 132.51
N GLY A 193 -12.02 12.49 131.67
CA GLY A 193 -12.03 12.14 130.23
C GLY A 193 -11.36 13.17 129.32
N LYS A 194 -10.96 14.36 129.81
CA LYS A 194 -10.42 15.46 128.96
C LYS A 194 -9.24 15.06 128.05
N GLY A 195 -8.33 14.29 128.50
CA GLY A 195 -7.16 13.86 127.67
C GLY A 195 -7.61 12.88 126.60
N PHE A 196 -8.57 11.95 126.92
CA PHE A 196 -9.14 11.05 125.91
C PHE A 196 -10.00 11.75 124.89
N ALA A 197 -10.71 12.83 125.27
CA ALA A 197 -11.51 13.58 124.30
C ALA A 197 -10.66 14.24 123.27
N VAL A 198 -9.49 14.79 123.59
CA VAL A 198 -8.51 15.41 122.59
C VAL A 198 -7.98 14.35 121.65
N VAL A 199 -7.60 13.17 122.11
CA VAL A 199 -7.07 12.08 121.25
C VAL A 199 -8.19 11.54 120.33
N ALA A 200 -9.43 11.41 120.82
CA ALA A 200 -10.54 10.98 120.04
C ALA A 200 -10.91 12.00 118.92
N ASP A 201 -10.91 13.27 119.26
CA ASP A 201 -11.09 14.33 118.25
C ASP A 201 -10.01 14.39 117.22
N GLU A 202 -8.74 14.19 117.56
CA GLU A 202 -7.60 14.06 116.65
C GLU A 202 -7.74 12.84 115.70
N ILE A 203 -8.12 11.68 116.26
CA ILE A 203 -8.43 10.49 115.41
C ILE A 203 -9.56 10.73 114.49
N ARG A 204 -10.62 11.46 114.90
CA ARG A 204 -11.77 11.87 114.08
C ARG A 204 -11.31 12.76 112.92
N GLN A 205 -10.50 13.78 113.18
CA GLN A 205 -9.97 14.67 112.21
C GLN A 205 -9.09 13.91 111.21
N LEU A 206 -8.19 13.03 111.61
CA LEU A 206 -7.40 12.17 110.80
C LEU A 206 -8.23 11.25 109.87
N ALA A 207 -9.34 10.71 110.46
CA ALA A 207 -10.30 9.88 109.68
C ALA A 207 -11.00 10.75 108.56
N GLU A 208 -11.49 11.94 108.92
CA GLU A 208 -12.12 12.87 107.98
C GLU A 208 -11.08 13.32 106.85
N GLU A 209 -9.82 13.58 107.23
CA GLU A 209 -8.78 13.94 106.27
C GLU A 209 -8.46 12.74 105.36
N THR A 210 -8.40 11.50 105.92
CA THR A 210 -8.23 10.29 105.14
C THR A 210 -9.38 10.05 104.14
N GLN A 211 -10.65 10.29 104.53
CA GLN A 211 -11.78 10.24 103.58
C GLN A 211 -11.63 11.29 102.47
N LYS A 212 -11.17 12.47 102.75
CA LYS A 212 -11.00 13.54 101.77
C LYS A 212 -9.89 13.17 100.80
N LEU A 213 -8.79 12.58 101.28
CA LEU A 213 -7.71 12.10 100.45
C LEU A 213 -8.15 10.93 99.55
N THR A 214 -8.90 9.95 100.09
CA THR A 214 -9.42 8.82 99.30
C THR A 214 -10.42 9.28 98.27
N ALA A 215 -11.29 10.25 98.55
CA ALA A 215 -12.19 10.87 97.56
C ALA A 215 -11.38 11.53 96.39
N ASN A 216 -10.32 12.27 96.71
CA ASN A 216 -9.42 12.88 95.71
C ASN A 216 -8.70 11.79 94.89
N MET A 217 -8.24 10.71 95.53
CA MET A 217 -7.59 9.61 94.81
C MET A 217 -8.58 8.89 93.92
N GLY A 218 -9.82 8.68 94.31
CA GLY A 218 -10.88 8.11 93.45
C GLY A 218 -11.17 8.95 92.22
N ALA A 219 -11.24 10.26 92.39
CA ALA A 219 -11.39 11.19 91.23
C ALA A 219 -10.19 11.15 90.31
N PHE A 220 -8.94 10.97 90.81
CA PHE A 220 -7.75 10.85 90.05
C PHE A 220 -7.73 9.53 89.27
N VAL A 221 -8.04 8.38 89.91
CA VAL A 221 -8.15 7.09 89.26
C VAL A 221 -9.17 7.10 88.15
N GLU A 222 -10.34 7.73 88.33
CA GLU A 222 -11.32 7.82 87.27
C GLU A 222 -10.84 8.63 86.06
N LYS A 223 -10.10 9.75 86.27
CA LYS A 223 -9.47 10.48 85.18
C LYS A 223 -8.46 9.65 84.42
N ILE A 224 -7.61 8.83 85.05
CA ILE A 224 -6.69 7.90 84.41
C ILE A 224 -7.43 6.83 83.62
N LYS A 225 -8.53 6.29 84.20
CA LYS A 225 -9.41 5.30 83.50
C LYS A 225 -10.03 5.85 82.25
N GLU A 226 -10.57 7.08 82.26
CA GLU A 226 -11.08 7.75 81.06
C GLU A 226 -9.98 7.98 80.01
N ALA A 227 -8.77 8.42 80.40
CA ALA A 227 -7.62 8.62 79.54
C ALA A 227 -7.18 7.29 78.89
N SER A 228 -7.10 6.23 79.68
CA SER A 228 -6.72 4.86 79.23
C SER A 228 -7.74 4.29 78.24
N GLN A 229 -9.03 4.44 78.52
CA GLN A 229 -10.11 4.02 77.62
C GLN A 229 -10.05 4.78 76.30
N LYS A 230 -9.79 6.11 76.32
CA LYS A 230 -9.61 6.92 75.10
C LYS A 230 -8.38 6.44 74.33
N SER A 231 -7.27 6.14 75.00
CA SER A 231 -6.06 5.58 74.35
C SER A 231 -6.31 4.23 73.71
N ALA A 232 -7.02 3.31 74.41
CA ALA A 232 -7.40 2.01 73.84
C ALA A 232 -8.24 2.14 72.57
N LYS A 233 -9.22 3.06 72.54
CA LYS A 233 -10.02 3.37 71.33
C LYS A 233 -9.14 3.89 70.18
N SER A 234 -8.18 4.78 70.46
CA SER A 234 -7.26 5.30 69.48
C SER A 234 -6.35 4.20 68.91
N VAL A 235 -5.91 3.26 69.72
CA VAL A 235 -5.13 2.10 69.28
C VAL A 235 -5.94 1.19 68.37
N THR A 236 -7.22 0.90 68.71
CA THR A 236 -8.10 0.12 67.83
C THR A 236 -8.28 0.82 66.48
N ALA A 237 -8.56 2.12 66.47
CA ALA A 237 -8.68 2.89 65.23
C ALA A 237 -7.39 2.87 64.36
N THR A 238 -6.21 2.84 64.99
CA THR A 238 -4.94 2.70 64.33
C THR A 238 -4.79 1.31 63.66
N ILE A 239 -5.19 0.24 64.34
CA ILE A 239 -5.16 -1.13 63.79
C ILE A 239 -6.10 -1.22 62.59
N ASP A 240 -7.31 -0.66 62.63
CA ASP A 240 -8.27 -0.68 61.53
C ASP A 240 -7.77 0.13 60.32
N ALA A 241 -7.17 1.31 60.55
CA ALA A 241 -6.56 2.13 59.53
C ALA A 241 -5.41 1.39 58.82
N LEU A 242 -4.54 0.69 59.59
CA LEU A 242 -3.45 -0.09 59.02
C LEU A 242 -3.96 -1.35 58.27
N GLY A 243 -5.07 -1.93 58.69
CA GLY A 243 -5.78 -2.97 57.94
C GLY A 243 -6.16 -2.49 56.56
N THR A 244 -6.76 -1.27 56.47
CA THR A 244 -7.13 -0.62 55.22
C THR A 244 -5.88 -0.33 54.35
N VAL A 245 -4.78 0.14 54.96
CA VAL A 245 -3.52 0.37 54.23
C VAL A 245 -2.99 -0.95 53.62
N THR A 246 -3.05 -2.05 54.36
CA THR A 246 -2.58 -3.36 53.85
C THR A 246 -3.45 -3.84 52.68
N GLU A 247 -4.76 -3.64 52.71
CA GLU A 247 -5.68 -3.93 51.59
C GLU A 247 -5.32 -3.07 50.36
N LYS A 248 -5.08 -1.78 50.55
CA LYS A 248 -4.70 -0.87 49.45
C LYS A 248 -3.35 -1.22 48.83
N ILE A 249 -2.39 -1.69 49.65
CA ILE A 249 -1.12 -2.22 49.15
C ILE A 249 -1.37 -3.42 48.23
N GLY A 250 -2.25 -4.34 48.60
CA GLY A 250 -2.64 -5.47 47.75
C GLY A 250 -3.16 -5.04 46.39
N ASN A 251 -4.08 -4.07 46.36
CA ASN A 251 -4.62 -3.53 45.09
C ASN A 251 -3.55 -2.88 44.20
N VAL A 252 -2.61 -2.12 44.81
CA VAL A 252 -1.51 -1.51 44.04
C VAL A 252 -0.55 -2.58 43.52
N TRP A 253 -0.37 -3.68 44.23
CA TRP A 253 0.42 -4.83 43.75
C TRP A 253 -0.19 -5.44 42.48
N GLU A 254 -1.50 -5.65 42.47
CA GLU A 254 -2.25 -6.18 41.32
C GLU A 254 -2.12 -5.24 40.12
N ILE A 255 -2.31 -3.92 40.32
CA ILE A 255 -2.13 -2.90 39.26
C ILE A 255 -0.69 -2.93 38.71
N ASN A 256 0.32 -3.09 39.56
CA ASN A 256 1.71 -3.17 39.11
C ASN A 256 1.99 -4.45 38.31
N ASP A 257 1.39 -5.57 38.66
CA ASP A 257 1.50 -6.81 37.89
C ASP A 257 0.84 -6.63 36.50
N GLU A 258 -0.34 -6.04 36.42
CA GLU A 258 -0.97 -5.68 35.15
C GLU A 258 -0.09 -4.73 34.32
N ASN A 259 0.49 -3.69 34.95
CA ASN A 259 1.40 -2.78 34.29
C ASN A 259 2.64 -3.49 33.72
N GLN A 260 3.17 -4.48 34.43
CA GLN A 260 4.30 -5.28 33.95
C GLN A 260 3.95 -6.08 32.69
N GLN A 261 2.73 -6.64 32.65
CA GLN A 261 2.22 -7.31 31.44
C GLN A 261 1.99 -6.34 30.28
N HIS A 262 1.52 -5.11 30.58
CA HIS A 262 1.40 -4.06 29.55
C HIS A 262 2.74 -3.66 28.97
N VAL A 263 3.76 -3.47 29.81
CA VAL A 263 5.14 -3.16 29.41
C VAL A 263 5.70 -4.28 28.52
N SER A 264 5.47 -5.55 28.88
CA SER A 264 5.87 -6.67 28.02
C SER A 264 5.22 -6.60 26.63
N ARG A 265 3.92 -6.35 26.54
CA ARG A 265 3.22 -6.21 25.25
C ARG A 265 3.70 -5.01 24.43
N VAL A 266 4.04 -3.91 25.09
CA VAL A 266 4.64 -2.74 24.41
C VAL A 266 6.01 -3.12 23.84
N ASN A 267 6.82 -3.87 24.58
CA ASN A 267 8.13 -4.33 24.11
C ASN A 267 8.02 -5.27 22.90
N ASP A 268 7.04 -6.18 22.89
CA ASP A 268 6.74 -7.04 21.73
C ASP A 268 6.32 -6.21 20.51
N SER A 269 5.52 -5.15 20.73
CA SER A 269 5.10 -4.21 19.67
C SER A 269 6.29 -3.43 19.11
N ILE A 270 7.20 -2.97 19.96
CA ILE A 270 8.44 -2.30 19.57
C ILE A 270 9.32 -3.23 18.72
N SER A 271 9.45 -4.50 19.12
CA SER A 271 10.20 -5.50 18.36
C SER A 271 9.57 -5.75 16.97
N SER A 272 8.25 -5.81 16.90
CA SER A 272 7.53 -5.95 15.64
C SER A 272 7.70 -4.72 14.74
N LEU A 273 7.66 -3.50 15.31
CA LEU A 273 7.92 -2.26 14.59
C LEU A 273 9.36 -2.20 14.06
N ALA A 274 10.34 -2.69 14.83
CA ALA A 274 11.72 -2.76 14.37
C ALA A 274 11.86 -3.68 13.14
N ALA A 275 11.20 -4.86 13.15
CA ALA A 275 11.19 -5.76 12.00
C ALA A 275 10.53 -5.13 10.76
N VAL A 276 9.39 -4.44 10.93
CA VAL A 276 8.73 -3.69 9.84
C VAL A 276 9.62 -2.56 9.32
N SER A 277 10.36 -1.90 10.21
CA SER A 277 11.33 -0.86 9.84
C SER A 277 12.45 -1.41 8.95
N GLU A 278 13.00 -2.59 9.28
CA GLU A 278 13.99 -3.26 8.43
C GLU A 278 13.44 -3.64 7.05
N GLU A 279 12.18 -4.10 6.98
CA GLU A 279 11.51 -4.42 5.73
C GLU A 279 11.29 -3.17 4.86
N ILE A 280 10.89 -2.04 5.46
CA ILE A 280 10.78 -0.76 4.75
C ILE A 280 12.13 -0.35 4.17
N SER A 281 13.22 -0.44 4.95
CA SER A 281 14.57 -0.11 4.49
C SER A 281 14.97 -0.96 3.28
N SER A 282 14.76 -2.27 3.35
CA SER A 282 15.02 -3.19 2.23
C SER A 282 14.20 -2.84 0.98
N SER A 283 12.92 -2.52 1.17
CA SER A 283 12.04 -2.14 0.06
C SER A 283 12.45 -0.82 -0.60
N MET A 284 13.00 0.13 0.17
CA MET A 284 13.50 1.39 -0.37
C MET A 284 14.76 1.17 -1.23
N VAL A 285 15.67 0.30 -0.82
CA VAL A 285 16.86 -0.06 -1.61
C VAL A 285 16.45 -0.73 -2.93
N GLU A 286 15.45 -1.60 -2.88
CA GLU A 286 14.91 -2.23 -4.09
C GLU A 286 14.25 -1.22 -5.01
N LEU A 287 13.45 -0.28 -4.48
CA LEU A 287 12.80 0.78 -5.24
C LEU A 287 13.84 1.69 -5.93
N GLU A 288 14.92 2.05 -5.25
CA GLU A 288 16.02 2.82 -5.84
C GLU A 288 16.66 2.08 -7.01
N SER A 289 16.95 0.78 -6.84
CA SER A 289 17.49 -0.07 -7.91
C SER A 289 16.54 -0.18 -9.11
N GLN A 290 15.24 -0.32 -8.87
CA GLN A 290 14.21 -0.34 -9.92
C GLN A 290 14.13 1.00 -10.66
N THR A 291 14.21 2.11 -9.95
CA THR A 291 14.18 3.46 -10.55
C THR A 291 15.38 3.69 -11.47
N VAL A 292 16.58 3.24 -11.08
CA VAL A 292 17.77 3.26 -11.94
C VAL A 292 17.57 2.40 -13.19
N SER A 293 17.04 1.19 -13.03
CA SER A 293 16.75 0.30 -14.16
C SER A 293 15.72 0.87 -15.13
N ILE A 294 14.67 1.53 -14.63
CA ILE A 294 13.68 2.23 -15.47
C ILE A 294 14.34 3.35 -16.28
N LYS A 295 15.22 4.12 -15.65
CA LYS A 295 15.97 5.19 -16.35
C LYS A 295 16.81 4.65 -17.49
N ASP A 296 17.51 3.52 -17.28
CA ASP A 296 18.30 2.86 -18.33
C ASP A 296 17.41 2.34 -19.47
N GLN A 297 16.24 1.77 -19.14
CA GLN A 297 15.25 1.34 -20.12
C GLN A 297 14.69 2.51 -20.94
N CYS A 298 14.43 3.66 -20.32
CA CYS A 298 14.00 4.88 -21.00
C CYS A 298 15.08 5.38 -21.99
N MET A 299 16.35 5.30 -21.62
CA MET A 299 17.45 5.63 -22.56
C MET A 299 17.47 4.69 -23.76
N GLN A 300 17.31 3.38 -23.57
CA GLN A 300 17.24 2.39 -24.65
C GLN A 300 16.00 2.59 -25.54
N LEU A 301 14.85 2.93 -24.96
CA LEU A 301 13.64 3.27 -25.72
C LEU A 301 13.84 4.52 -26.57
N ASN A 302 14.52 5.53 -26.05
CA ASN A 302 14.83 6.74 -26.79
C ASN A 302 15.78 6.43 -27.98
N GLU A 303 16.82 5.62 -27.78
CA GLU A 303 17.69 5.15 -28.89
C GLU A 303 16.90 4.35 -29.93
N SER A 304 16.01 3.45 -29.49
CA SER A 304 15.15 2.66 -30.37
C SER A 304 14.21 3.55 -31.19
N THR A 305 13.65 4.58 -30.57
CA THR A 305 12.81 5.59 -31.23
C THR A 305 13.59 6.36 -32.30
N GLN A 306 14.83 6.77 -32.02
CA GLN A 306 15.68 7.41 -32.99
C GLN A 306 16.05 6.47 -34.15
N HIS A 307 16.25 5.19 -33.85
CA HIS A 307 16.49 4.17 -34.88
C HIS A 307 15.25 3.98 -35.78
N LEU A 308 14.04 3.90 -35.21
CA LEU A 308 12.79 3.83 -35.98
C LEU A 308 12.62 5.02 -36.90
N ARG A 309 12.91 6.25 -36.44
CA ARG A 309 12.88 7.46 -37.28
C ARG A 309 13.88 7.39 -38.42
N LYS A 310 15.12 6.86 -38.21
CA LYS A 310 16.10 6.63 -39.26
C LYS A 310 15.63 5.60 -40.27
N VAL A 311 15.03 4.49 -39.81
CA VAL A 311 14.47 3.44 -40.69
C VAL A 311 13.33 4.01 -41.53
N SER A 312 12.39 4.76 -40.93
CA SER A 312 11.34 5.42 -41.67
C SER A 312 11.86 6.40 -42.74
N LYS A 313 12.86 7.21 -42.39
CA LYS A 313 13.51 8.11 -43.34
C LYS A 313 14.15 7.33 -44.50
N LYS A 314 14.89 6.28 -44.20
CA LYS A 314 15.54 5.42 -45.21
C LYS A 314 14.48 4.71 -46.08
N MET A 315 13.36 4.31 -45.54
CA MET A 315 12.23 3.74 -46.28
C MET A 315 11.71 4.74 -47.32
N LYS A 316 11.51 6.02 -46.92
CA LYS A 316 11.10 7.10 -47.84
C LYS A 316 12.12 7.29 -48.98
N GLU A 317 13.42 7.21 -48.69
CA GLU A 317 14.49 7.32 -49.69
C GLU A 317 14.48 6.14 -50.68
N VAL A 318 14.26 4.92 -50.18
CA VAL A 318 14.17 3.69 -50.98
C VAL A 318 12.91 3.66 -51.85
N THR A 319 11.80 4.20 -51.37
CA THR A 319 10.51 4.25 -52.11
C THR A 319 10.45 5.43 -53.10
N ALA A 320 11.29 6.45 -52.95
CA ALA A 320 11.27 7.63 -53.80
C ALA A 320 11.34 7.34 -55.34
N PRO A 321 12.05 6.29 -55.85
CA PRO A 321 12.07 5.95 -57.26
C PRO A 321 10.82 5.23 -57.78
N VAL A 322 9.95 4.70 -56.89
CA VAL A 322 8.80 3.87 -57.31
C VAL A 322 7.82 4.61 -58.24
N PRO A 323 7.47 5.90 -58.01
CA PRO A 323 6.65 6.64 -58.94
C PRO A 323 7.25 6.80 -60.35
N GLU A 324 8.59 6.84 -60.47
CA GLU A 324 9.28 6.92 -61.75
C GLU A 324 9.23 5.57 -62.48
N ILE A 325 9.36 4.45 -61.73
CA ILE A 325 9.16 3.11 -62.31
C ILE A 325 7.73 2.94 -62.81
N GLU A 326 6.71 3.39 -62.02
CA GLU A 326 5.30 3.40 -62.48
C GLU A 326 5.15 4.14 -63.80
N LYS A 327 5.75 5.33 -63.89
CA LYS A 327 5.69 6.16 -65.10
C LYS A 327 6.32 5.48 -66.31
N LEU A 328 7.47 4.84 -66.16
CA LEU A 328 8.10 4.09 -67.22
C LEU A 328 7.26 2.90 -67.68
N LEU A 329 6.64 2.18 -66.78
CA LEU A 329 5.73 1.10 -67.12
C LEU A 329 4.44 1.61 -67.80
N ASP A 330 3.89 2.76 -67.39
CA ASP A 330 2.76 3.45 -68.06
C ASP A 330 3.11 3.87 -69.49
N GLU A 331 4.31 4.41 -69.69
CA GLU A 331 4.84 4.74 -71.02
C GLU A 331 5.02 3.50 -71.91
N ALA A 332 5.53 2.40 -71.34
CA ALA A 332 5.65 1.11 -72.02
C ALA A 332 4.26 0.54 -72.40
N GLY A 333 3.31 0.61 -71.47
CA GLY A 333 1.93 0.20 -71.73
C GLY A 333 1.25 0.97 -72.83
N LYS A 334 1.47 2.32 -72.89
CA LYS A 334 0.96 3.15 -73.99
C LYS A 334 1.58 2.78 -75.35
N GLN A 335 2.91 2.53 -75.37
CA GLN A 335 3.57 2.07 -76.62
C GLN A 335 3.04 0.71 -77.08
N LEU A 336 2.80 -0.24 -76.11
CA LEU A 336 2.19 -1.51 -76.43
C LEU A 336 0.73 -1.34 -76.93
N GLY A 337 -0.01 -0.40 -76.38
CA GLY A 337 -1.36 -0.03 -76.82
C GLY A 337 -1.36 0.51 -78.23
N ASP A 338 -0.45 1.48 -78.51
CA ASP A 338 -0.32 2.06 -79.87
C ASP A 338 0.07 0.98 -80.92
N MET A 339 0.86 -0.03 -80.57
CA MET A 339 1.14 -1.15 -81.45
C MET A 339 -0.05 -1.98 -81.85
N THR A 340 -1.14 -1.99 -81.02
CA THR A 340 -2.38 -2.71 -81.35
C THR A 340 -3.17 -2.11 -82.51
N ASP A 341 -2.86 -0.88 -82.91
CA ASP A 341 -3.44 -0.25 -84.10
C ASP A 341 -2.99 -0.93 -85.42
N ASP A 342 -1.82 -1.59 -85.38
CA ASP A 342 -1.35 -2.39 -86.50
C ASP A 342 -2.13 -3.71 -86.58
N ALA A 343 -2.56 -4.10 -87.80
CA ALA A 343 -3.31 -5.34 -88.03
C ALA A 343 -2.55 -6.58 -87.49
N PHE A 344 -1.23 -6.54 -87.48
CA PHE A 344 -0.38 -7.63 -86.97
C PHE A 344 -0.47 -7.81 -85.46
N PHE A 345 -0.57 -6.74 -84.70
CA PHE A 345 -0.67 -6.74 -83.23
C PHE A 345 -2.11 -6.65 -82.70
N ARG A 346 -3.09 -6.52 -83.61
CA ARG A 346 -4.49 -6.38 -83.23
C ARG A 346 -4.95 -7.58 -82.44
N MET A 347 -5.45 -7.33 -81.23
CA MET A 347 -5.96 -8.35 -80.33
C MET A 347 -7.29 -8.93 -80.83
N GLU A 348 -7.44 -10.26 -80.74
CA GLU A 348 -8.73 -10.91 -81.07
C GLU A 348 -9.76 -10.60 -79.97
N TYR A 349 -11.03 -10.49 -80.37
CA TYR A 349 -12.11 -10.23 -79.38
C TYR A 349 -12.14 -11.22 -78.23
N THR A 350 -11.80 -12.48 -78.43
CA THR A 350 -11.71 -13.51 -77.41
C THR A 350 -10.61 -13.24 -76.39
N GLU A 351 -9.48 -12.73 -76.78
CA GLU A 351 -8.37 -12.35 -75.90
C GLU A 351 -8.67 -11.05 -75.18
N PHE A 352 -9.25 -10.05 -75.88
CA PHE A 352 -9.73 -8.81 -75.27
C PHE A 352 -10.74 -9.05 -74.18
N ALA A 353 -11.73 -9.98 -74.40
CA ALA A 353 -12.69 -10.37 -73.40
C ALA A 353 -12.05 -10.94 -72.12
N LYS A 354 -10.95 -11.69 -72.22
CA LYS A 354 -10.21 -12.20 -71.06
C LYS A 354 -9.57 -11.08 -70.23
N TYR A 355 -9.07 -10.01 -70.86
CA TYR A 355 -8.54 -8.82 -70.14
C TYR A 355 -9.66 -8.07 -69.41
N ILE A 356 -10.81 -7.90 -70.03
CA ILE A 356 -11.99 -7.33 -69.39
C ILE A 356 -12.43 -8.17 -68.21
N ASP A 357 -12.47 -9.51 -68.32
CA ASP A 357 -12.79 -10.41 -67.21
C ASP A 357 -11.79 -10.29 -66.07
N LYS A 358 -10.47 -10.20 -66.38
CA LYS A 358 -9.46 -9.95 -65.34
C LYS A 358 -9.66 -8.62 -64.66
N ALA A 359 -9.96 -7.57 -65.36
CA ALA A 359 -10.22 -6.26 -64.83
C ALA A 359 -11.46 -6.23 -63.91
N ILE A 360 -12.54 -6.89 -64.33
CA ILE A 360 -13.78 -7.03 -63.52
C ILE A 360 -13.48 -7.79 -62.21
N LYS A 361 -12.73 -8.88 -62.30
CA LYS A 361 -12.31 -9.63 -61.11
C LYS A 361 -11.43 -8.81 -60.17
N ALA A 362 -10.49 -8.03 -60.69
CA ALA A 362 -9.65 -7.13 -59.90
C ALA A 362 -10.51 -6.06 -59.19
N HIS A 363 -11.48 -5.51 -59.87
CA HIS A 363 -12.44 -4.52 -59.31
C HIS A 363 -13.33 -5.14 -58.22
N GLN A 364 -13.79 -6.37 -58.43
CA GLN A 364 -14.54 -7.12 -57.41
C GLN A 364 -13.69 -7.36 -56.17
N LEU A 365 -12.46 -7.76 -56.33
CA LEU A 365 -11.52 -7.96 -55.23
C LEU A 365 -11.27 -6.65 -54.44
N TRP A 366 -11.20 -5.50 -55.17
CA TRP A 366 -11.10 -4.19 -54.56
C TRP A 366 -12.32 -3.86 -53.69
N LEU A 367 -13.52 -4.13 -54.18
CA LEU A 367 -14.78 -3.98 -53.42
C LEU A 367 -14.85 -4.88 -52.22
N ASP A 368 -14.40 -6.14 -52.34
CA ASP A 368 -14.37 -7.10 -51.22
C ASP A 368 -13.38 -6.68 -50.14
N ASN A 369 -12.24 -6.11 -50.52
CA ASN A 369 -11.27 -5.54 -49.58
C ASN A 369 -11.84 -4.31 -48.87
N LEU A 370 -12.52 -3.43 -49.59
CA LEU A 370 -13.22 -2.28 -48.99
C LEU A 370 -14.26 -2.73 -47.94
N LYS A 371 -15.07 -3.74 -48.26
CA LYS A 371 -16.03 -4.31 -47.31
C LYS A 371 -15.32 -4.86 -46.05
N LYS A 372 -14.24 -5.64 -46.23
CA LYS A 372 -13.47 -6.16 -45.12
C LYS A 372 -12.90 -5.05 -44.23
N MET A 373 -12.43 -3.96 -44.82
CA MET A 373 -11.95 -2.80 -44.05
C MET A 373 -13.05 -2.18 -43.19
N VAL A 374 -14.27 -2.04 -43.75
CA VAL A 374 -15.43 -1.53 -43.02
C VAL A 374 -15.81 -2.48 -41.87
N ASP A 375 -15.90 -3.79 -42.16
CA ASP A 375 -16.31 -4.80 -41.21
C ASP A 375 -15.29 -4.96 -40.06
N SER A 376 -13.98 -4.93 -40.37
CA SER A 376 -12.89 -5.07 -39.39
C SER A 376 -12.51 -3.77 -38.71
N ARG A 377 -13.06 -2.62 -39.14
CA ARG A 377 -12.64 -1.26 -38.72
C ARG A 377 -11.13 -1.02 -38.86
N SER A 378 -10.49 -1.70 -39.80
CA SER A 378 -9.07 -1.66 -40.03
C SER A 378 -8.83 -0.94 -41.36
N LEU A 379 -8.05 0.14 -41.33
CA LEU A 379 -7.63 0.85 -42.52
C LEU A 379 -6.49 0.06 -43.19
N GLN A 380 -6.74 -0.41 -44.42
CA GLN A 380 -5.69 -0.99 -45.28
C GLN A 380 -5.48 -0.06 -46.47
N PRO A 381 -4.25 -0.06 -47.05
CA PRO A 381 -4.00 0.73 -48.23
C PRO A 381 -4.87 0.28 -49.38
N LEU A 382 -5.64 1.19 -49.94
CA LEU A 382 -6.52 0.94 -51.08
C LEU A 382 -6.18 1.94 -52.17
N GLN A 383 -5.94 1.45 -53.40
CA GLN A 383 -5.67 2.31 -54.53
C GLN A 383 -6.96 3.06 -54.93
N LEU A 384 -6.96 4.37 -54.73
CA LEU A 384 -8.08 5.25 -55.06
C LEU A 384 -7.89 5.95 -56.41
N ASP A 385 -6.71 5.93 -56.98
CA ASP A 385 -6.44 6.48 -58.29
C ASP A 385 -6.83 5.49 -59.39
N ALA A 386 -7.92 5.85 -60.10
CA ALA A 386 -8.44 5.00 -61.16
C ALA A 386 -7.48 4.74 -62.31
N THR A 387 -6.48 5.59 -62.51
CA THR A 387 -5.49 5.41 -63.55
C THR A 387 -4.40 4.39 -63.18
N LYS A 388 -4.23 4.15 -61.87
CA LYS A 388 -3.24 3.28 -61.26
C LYS A 388 -3.77 1.89 -60.91
N CYS A 389 -5.08 1.66 -61.01
CA CYS A 389 -5.61 0.30 -60.88
C CYS A 389 -5.39 -0.49 -62.16
N GLY A 390 -5.34 -1.83 -62.09
CA GLY A 390 -5.04 -2.68 -63.26
C GLY A 390 -6.05 -2.49 -64.43
N PHE A 391 -7.32 -2.20 -64.10
CA PHE A 391 -8.30 -1.87 -65.13
C PHE A 391 -8.07 -0.46 -65.73
N GLY A 392 -7.80 0.53 -64.89
CA GLY A 392 -7.52 1.89 -65.34
C GLY A 392 -6.29 1.94 -66.23
N HIS A 393 -5.21 1.30 -65.77
CA HIS A 393 -3.99 1.22 -66.59
C HIS A 393 -4.23 0.56 -67.96
N PHE A 394 -4.91 -0.58 -68.00
CA PHE A 394 -5.34 -1.21 -69.23
C PHE A 394 -6.23 -0.29 -70.09
N TYR A 395 -7.24 0.35 -69.50
CA TYR A 395 -8.16 1.23 -70.21
C TYR A 395 -7.47 2.46 -70.79
N TYR A 396 -6.63 3.11 -70.02
CA TYR A 396 -5.89 4.32 -70.47
C TYR A 396 -4.72 4.03 -71.36
N SER A 397 -4.15 2.81 -71.35
CA SER A 397 -3.13 2.36 -72.28
C SER A 397 -3.73 2.03 -73.67
N MET A 398 -4.98 1.61 -73.69
CA MET A 398 -5.76 1.44 -74.92
C MET A 398 -6.33 2.78 -75.34
N THR A 399 -5.67 3.53 -76.16
CA THR A 399 -6.18 4.81 -76.69
C THR A 399 -7.57 4.64 -77.31
N PRO A 400 -8.55 5.59 -77.12
CA PRO A 400 -9.88 5.51 -77.67
C PRO A 400 -9.93 5.77 -79.17
N LYS A 401 -9.22 4.98 -79.94
CA LYS A 401 -9.29 5.00 -81.44
C LYS A 401 -10.02 3.80 -82.02
N THR A 402 -10.61 3.01 -81.17
CA THR A 402 -11.50 1.93 -81.63
C THR A 402 -12.94 2.31 -81.34
N PRO A 403 -13.86 2.27 -82.31
CA PRO A 403 -15.26 2.57 -82.12
C PRO A 403 -16.00 1.64 -81.18
#